data_2e141f34a6f11a43d3ea3673f4b8ba14
#
_entry.id   2e141f34a6f11a43d3ea3673f4b8ba14
#
_cell.length_a   1.000
_cell.length_b   1.000
_cell.length_c   1.000
_cell.angle_alpha   90.00
_cell.angle_beta   90.00
_cell.angle_gamma   90.00
#
_symmetry.space_group_name_H-M   'P 1'
#
loop_
_entity.id
_entity.type
_entity.pdbx_description
1 polymer ?
#
loop_
_entity_poly.entity_id
_entity_poly.type
_entity_poly.pdbx_seq_one_letter_code
_entity_poly.pdbx_strand_id
1 'polypeptide(L)'
;MKYHWSHFSGVDWDESRKEKAIYRIVADKKGWAKDVSLENGNYDYLMFADLDYSNPEVQQDVLNWVEWLSEQLPLSGMRLDAAKHYSVAFQKKLVDRIRRNIGPDCFIVAEYWKEQTGFLVNYLEKMEYQVSLFDSSLVARFSNISRTKGADIRRVFEGTLVQRIPEHAVVSSHRRWR
;
A
#
# COMPACT_ATOMS: atom_id res chain seq x y z
N MET A 1 -3.14 15.22 15.53
CA MET A 1 -4.63 15.42 15.71
C MET A 1 -5.20 14.33 16.59
N LYS A 2 -6.38 14.54 17.25
CA LYS A 2 -7.15 13.45 17.89
C LYS A 2 -8.23 12.98 16.93
N TYR A 3 -8.16 11.71 16.52
CA TYR A 3 -9.12 11.13 15.61
C TYR A 3 -10.48 10.86 16.28
N HIS A 4 -11.56 11.03 15.53
CA HIS A 4 -12.92 10.67 15.91
C HIS A 4 -13.67 10.06 14.71
N TRP A 5 -14.91 9.60 14.90
CA TRP A 5 -15.63 8.80 13.91
C TRP A 5 -15.66 9.39 12.48
N SER A 6 -15.70 10.71 12.34
CA SER A 6 -15.76 11.38 11.03
C SER A 6 -14.46 11.24 10.22
N HIS A 7 -13.36 10.79 10.82
CA HIS A 7 -12.08 10.56 10.16
C HIS A 7 -11.93 9.14 9.58
N PHE A 8 -12.95 8.30 9.76
CA PHE A 8 -12.92 6.91 9.31
C PHE A 8 -14.05 6.64 8.32
N SER A 9 -13.82 5.70 7.39
CA SER A 9 -14.80 5.19 6.43
C SER A 9 -15.50 3.92 6.94
N GLY A 10 -14.83 3.14 7.78
CA GLY A 10 -15.35 1.92 8.35
C GLY A 10 -14.53 1.37 9.52
N VAL A 11 -15.07 0.34 10.16
CA VAL A 11 -14.42 -0.40 11.26
C VAL A 11 -14.73 -1.89 11.14
N ASP A 12 -13.90 -2.74 11.73
CA ASP A 12 -14.07 -4.20 11.71
C ASP A 12 -14.60 -4.80 13.01
N TRP A 13 -15.02 -3.95 13.95
CA TRP A 13 -15.49 -4.35 15.27
C TRP A 13 -16.66 -3.49 15.77
N ASP A 14 -17.70 -4.13 16.31
CA ASP A 14 -18.77 -3.48 17.05
C ASP A 14 -18.62 -3.77 18.55
N GLU A 15 -18.24 -2.74 19.32
CA GLU A 15 -18.00 -2.88 20.76
C GLU A 15 -19.28 -3.17 21.54
N SER A 16 -20.43 -2.68 21.08
CA SER A 16 -21.73 -2.89 21.75
C SER A 16 -22.24 -4.32 21.61
N ARG A 17 -22.00 -4.93 20.44
CA ARG A 17 -22.40 -6.31 20.12
C ARG A 17 -21.31 -7.34 20.38
N LYS A 18 -20.05 -6.88 20.61
CA LYS A 18 -18.86 -7.74 20.70
C LYS A 18 -18.70 -8.62 19.47
N GLU A 19 -18.97 -8.07 18.30
CA GLU A 19 -19.02 -8.79 17.03
C GLU A 19 -18.01 -8.22 16.03
N LYS A 20 -17.33 -9.13 15.32
CA LYS A 20 -16.42 -8.80 14.21
C LYS A 20 -17.19 -8.89 12.88
N ALA A 21 -17.27 -7.76 12.18
CA ALA A 21 -17.80 -7.67 10.82
C ALA A 21 -17.30 -6.38 10.16
N ILE A 22 -17.56 -6.22 8.87
CA ILE A 22 -17.23 -4.98 8.16
C ILE A 22 -18.38 -3.99 8.32
N TYR A 23 -18.16 -2.97 9.13
CA TYR A 23 -19.12 -1.90 9.38
C TYR A 23 -18.70 -0.63 8.66
N ARG A 24 -19.54 -0.16 7.74
CA ARG A 24 -19.32 1.13 7.09
C ARG A 24 -19.89 2.25 7.97
N ILE A 25 -19.12 3.32 8.14
CA ILE A 25 -19.62 4.54 8.79
C ILE A 25 -20.50 5.29 7.78
N VAL A 26 -21.75 5.51 8.16
CA VAL A 26 -22.76 6.17 7.31
C VAL A 26 -22.85 7.64 7.69
N ALA A 27 -22.51 8.53 6.74
CA ALA A 27 -22.71 9.96 6.85
C ALA A 27 -22.79 10.55 5.43
N ASP A 28 -23.19 11.83 5.33
CA ASP A 28 -23.23 12.52 4.05
C ASP A 28 -21.84 12.54 3.39
N LYS A 29 -21.79 12.18 2.09
CA LYS A 29 -20.57 12.09 1.26
C LYS A 29 -19.52 11.08 1.76
N LYS A 30 -19.82 10.22 2.72
CA LYS A 30 -18.92 9.17 3.18
C LYS A 30 -19.09 7.87 2.39
N GLY A 31 -17.98 7.20 2.16
CA GLY A 31 -17.93 5.90 1.50
C GLY A 31 -16.52 5.34 1.45
N TRP A 32 -16.41 4.13 0.96
CA TRP A 32 -15.10 3.52 0.71
C TRP A 32 -14.34 4.28 -0.38
N ALA A 33 -13.00 4.30 -0.29
CA ALA A 33 -12.14 4.83 -1.33
C ALA A 33 -12.41 4.14 -2.69
N LYS A 34 -12.32 4.88 -3.80
CA LYS A 34 -12.61 4.36 -5.14
C LYS A 34 -11.37 4.14 -6.00
N ASP A 35 -10.26 4.76 -5.63
CA ASP A 35 -8.97 4.71 -6.33
C ASP A 35 -7.98 3.73 -5.68
N VAL A 36 -8.50 2.59 -5.24
CA VAL A 36 -7.78 1.49 -4.60
C VAL A 36 -7.94 0.19 -5.40
N SER A 37 -7.31 -0.90 -4.97
CA SER A 37 -7.56 -2.22 -5.54
C SER A 37 -9.00 -2.65 -5.25
N LEU A 38 -9.68 -3.18 -6.26
CA LEU A 38 -11.07 -3.66 -6.14
C LEU A 38 -11.16 -5.14 -5.73
N GLU A 39 -10.05 -5.75 -5.34
CA GLU A 39 -10.02 -7.13 -4.84
C GLU A 39 -10.84 -7.24 -3.56
N ASN A 40 -11.81 -8.17 -3.54
CA ASN A 40 -12.76 -8.39 -2.44
C ASN A 40 -13.51 -7.13 -1.98
N GLY A 41 -13.68 -6.14 -2.89
CA GLY A 41 -14.04 -4.78 -2.51
C GLY A 41 -12.82 -4.03 -1.97
N ASN A 42 -12.93 -2.74 -1.72
CA ASN A 42 -11.82 -1.90 -1.26
C ASN A 42 -11.62 -1.90 0.28
N TYR A 43 -12.28 -2.82 0.95
CA TYR A 43 -12.20 -3.05 2.40
C TYR A 43 -11.69 -4.44 2.75
N ASP A 44 -11.13 -5.18 1.79
CA ASP A 44 -10.72 -6.58 1.95
C ASP A 44 -9.64 -6.81 3.02
N TYR A 45 -8.90 -5.77 3.35
CA TYR A 45 -7.84 -5.80 4.36
C TYR A 45 -8.11 -4.86 5.53
N LEU A 46 -9.39 -4.61 5.85
CA LEU A 46 -9.75 -3.78 6.98
C LEU A 46 -9.29 -4.42 8.29
N MET A 47 -8.39 -3.74 8.99
CA MET A 47 -7.98 -4.04 10.35
C MET A 47 -8.25 -2.81 11.22
N PHE A 48 -9.10 -2.96 12.24
CA PHE A 48 -9.55 -1.91 13.15
C PHE A 48 -10.39 -0.84 12.44
N ALA A 49 -9.83 0.37 12.27
CA ALA A 49 -10.55 1.50 11.69
C ALA A 49 -9.84 1.99 10.42
N ASP A 50 -10.60 2.11 9.34
CA ASP A 50 -10.14 2.56 8.03
C ASP A 50 -10.13 4.08 7.96
N LEU A 51 -8.95 4.68 7.77
CA LEU A 51 -8.79 6.13 7.63
C LEU A 51 -9.41 6.64 6.32
N ASP A 52 -10.28 7.63 6.44
CA ASP A 52 -10.92 8.27 5.30
C ASP A 52 -10.00 9.31 4.65
N TYR A 53 -9.20 8.90 3.69
CA TYR A 53 -8.32 9.81 2.94
C TYR A 53 -9.06 10.74 1.97
N SER A 54 -10.39 10.72 1.90
CA SER A 54 -11.16 11.78 1.28
C SER A 54 -11.35 12.99 2.20
N ASN A 55 -11.12 12.81 3.51
CA ASN A 55 -11.20 13.87 4.51
C ASN A 55 -9.89 14.71 4.51
N PRO A 56 -9.98 16.04 4.25
CA PRO A 56 -8.80 16.91 4.21
C PRO A 56 -8.03 16.98 5.54
N GLU A 57 -8.71 16.86 6.69
CA GLU A 57 -8.08 16.87 8.01
C GLU A 57 -7.19 15.64 8.19
N VAL A 58 -7.65 14.45 7.76
CA VAL A 58 -6.86 13.22 7.77
C VAL A 58 -5.64 13.36 6.87
N GLN A 59 -5.84 13.86 5.63
CA GLN A 59 -4.72 14.09 4.73
C GLN A 59 -3.67 15.01 5.35
N GLN A 60 -4.11 16.15 5.90
CA GLN A 60 -3.20 17.13 6.47
C GLN A 60 -2.46 16.58 7.70
N ASP A 61 -3.14 15.83 8.56
CA ASP A 61 -2.52 15.25 9.75
C ASP A 61 -1.42 14.26 9.40
N VAL A 62 -1.65 13.38 8.41
CA VAL A 62 -0.63 12.42 7.94
C VAL A 62 0.54 13.13 7.26
N LEU A 63 0.28 14.19 6.48
CA LEU A 63 1.34 15.00 5.87
C LEU A 63 2.18 15.73 6.91
N ASN A 64 1.56 16.27 7.97
CA ASN A 64 2.26 16.90 9.10
C ASN A 64 3.07 15.88 9.90
N TRP A 65 2.55 14.63 10.02
CA TRP A 65 3.29 13.55 10.67
C TRP A 65 4.58 13.20 9.92
N VAL A 66 4.57 13.17 8.58
CA VAL A 66 5.79 12.95 7.78
C VAL A 66 6.81 14.05 8.01
N GLU A 67 6.35 15.31 8.04
CA GLU A 67 7.20 16.47 8.32
C GLU A 67 7.85 16.36 9.70
N TRP A 68 7.04 16.16 10.73
CA TRP A 68 7.52 15.95 12.09
C TRP A 68 8.51 14.78 12.17
N LEU A 69 8.21 13.63 11.51
CA LEU A 69 9.08 12.45 11.53
C LEU A 69 10.44 12.75 10.89
N SER A 70 10.47 13.51 9.80
CA SER A 70 11.70 13.89 9.11
C SER A 70 12.58 14.84 9.93
N GLU A 71 11.98 15.62 10.86
CA GLU A 71 12.71 16.46 11.81
C GLU A 71 13.30 15.66 12.97
N GLN A 72 12.65 14.52 13.34
CA GLN A 72 13.10 13.70 14.47
C GLN A 72 14.21 12.72 14.07
N LEU A 73 14.23 12.27 12.81
CA LEU A 73 15.09 11.19 12.35
C LEU A 73 15.77 11.53 11.01
N PRO A 74 17.07 11.22 10.85
CA PRO A 74 17.76 11.35 9.56
C PRO A 74 17.34 10.23 8.61
N LEU A 75 16.16 10.36 7.99
CA LEU A 75 15.61 9.35 7.11
C LEU A 75 16.27 9.39 5.73
N SER A 76 16.61 8.22 5.17
CA SER A 76 17.09 8.05 3.79
C SER A 76 16.06 7.36 2.89
N GLY A 77 15.00 6.79 3.48
CA GLY A 77 13.94 6.10 2.76
C GLY A 77 12.70 5.89 3.58
N MET A 78 11.62 5.48 2.91
CA MET A 78 10.33 5.21 3.54
C MET A 78 9.63 4.02 2.88
N ARG A 79 8.98 3.17 3.68
CA ARG A 79 8.08 2.13 3.21
C ARG A 79 6.63 2.58 3.33
N LEU A 80 5.88 2.47 2.24
CA LEU A 80 4.44 2.65 2.23
C LEU A 80 3.77 1.29 2.36
N ASP A 81 3.22 1.02 3.55
CA ASP A 81 2.53 -0.23 3.88
C ASP A 81 1.17 -0.30 3.19
N ALA A 82 0.72 -1.50 2.84
CA ALA A 82 -0.63 -1.78 2.32
C ALA A 82 -1.11 -0.84 1.19
N ALA A 83 -0.22 -0.44 0.28
CA ALA A 83 -0.46 0.60 -0.72
C ALA A 83 -1.65 0.35 -1.67
N LYS A 84 -2.11 -0.90 -1.80
CA LYS A 84 -3.30 -1.22 -2.61
C LYS A 84 -4.63 -0.90 -1.92
N HIS A 85 -4.62 -0.58 -0.61
CA HIS A 85 -5.82 -0.46 0.23
C HIS A 85 -6.20 0.98 0.58
N TYR A 86 -5.42 1.99 0.21
CA TYR A 86 -5.75 3.39 0.43
C TYR A 86 -5.49 4.26 -0.81
N SER A 87 -6.08 5.45 -0.84
CA SER A 87 -6.14 6.34 -2.01
C SER A 87 -4.80 6.56 -2.72
N VAL A 88 -4.71 6.20 -4.00
CA VAL A 88 -3.55 6.47 -4.85
C VAL A 88 -3.33 7.98 -5.02
N ALA A 89 -4.40 8.77 -5.10
CA ALA A 89 -4.30 10.23 -5.19
C ALA A 89 -3.67 10.83 -3.92
N PHE A 90 -4.01 10.28 -2.74
CA PHE A 90 -3.35 10.67 -1.51
C PHE A 90 -1.88 10.20 -1.45
N GLN A 91 -1.59 8.97 -1.93
CA GLN A 91 -0.20 8.46 -1.97
C GLN A 91 0.72 9.38 -2.78
N LYS A 92 0.26 9.94 -3.90
CA LYS A 92 1.03 10.93 -4.66
C LYS A 92 1.37 12.16 -3.82
N LYS A 93 0.40 12.74 -3.12
CA LYS A 93 0.62 13.87 -2.20
C LYS A 93 1.61 13.53 -1.09
N LEU A 94 1.52 12.31 -0.56
CA LEU A 94 2.41 11.79 0.46
C LEU A 94 3.86 11.66 -0.06
N VAL A 95 4.05 11.07 -1.23
CA VAL A 95 5.36 10.95 -1.89
C VAL A 95 5.98 12.34 -2.15
N ASP A 96 5.18 13.29 -2.65
CA ASP A 96 5.63 14.66 -2.85
C ASP A 96 6.06 15.34 -1.54
N ARG A 97 5.35 15.09 -0.44
CA ARG A 97 5.72 15.61 0.87
C ARG A 97 7.01 14.97 1.39
N ILE A 98 7.15 13.65 1.25
CA ILE A 98 8.36 12.90 1.64
C ILE A 98 9.57 13.48 0.91
N ARG A 99 9.50 13.63 -0.42
CA ARG A 99 10.62 14.16 -1.22
C ARG A 99 10.98 15.60 -0.88
N ARG A 100 10.01 16.43 -0.57
CA ARG A 100 10.26 17.82 -0.16
C ARG A 100 10.96 17.93 1.20
N ASN A 101 10.62 17.07 2.14
CA ASN A 101 11.10 17.16 3.51
C ASN A 101 12.38 16.35 3.76
N ILE A 102 12.51 15.20 3.10
CA ILE A 102 13.65 14.29 3.29
C ILE A 102 14.71 14.49 2.18
N GLY A 103 14.27 14.69 0.95
CA GLY A 103 15.12 14.92 -0.19
C GLY A 103 14.64 14.21 -1.46
N PRO A 104 15.03 14.69 -2.65
CA PRO A 104 14.60 14.11 -3.94
C PRO A 104 15.03 12.66 -4.13
N ASP A 105 16.18 12.29 -3.56
CA ASP A 105 16.77 10.94 -3.67
C ASP A 105 16.26 9.97 -2.58
N CYS A 106 15.29 10.39 -1.75
CA CYS A 106 14.70 9.53 -0.73
C CYS A 106 14.14 8.26 -1.38
N PHE A 107 14.64 7.09 -0.94
CA PHE A 107 14.17 5.81 -1.44
C PHE A 107 12.77 5.53 -0.89
N ILE A 108 11.79 5.34 -1.78
CA ILE A 108 10.42 5.02 -1.40
C ILE A 108 10.03 3.67 -2.00
N VAL A 109 9.68 2.72 -1.14
CA VAL A 109 9.17 1.40 -1.55
C VAL A 109 7.74 1.22 -1.06
N ALA A 110 6.85 0.80 -1.96
CA ALA A 110 5.45 0.54 -1.61
C ALA A 110 5.15 -0.97 -1.59
N GLU A 111 4.34 -1.38 -0.63
CA GLU A 111 3.84 -2.75 -0.53
C GLU A 111 2.51 -2.88 -1.28
N TYR A 112 2.60 -3.30 -2.55
CA TYR A 112 1.44 -3.58 -3.40
C TYR A 112 1.36 -5.07 -3.70
N TRP A 113 0.69 -5.85 -2.86
CA TRP A 113 0.75 -7.30 -2.89
C TRP A 113 -0.22 -7.91 -3.92
N LYS A 114 0.28 -8.17 -5.11
CA LYS A 114 -0.40 -8.87 -6.23
C LYS A 114 0.59 -9.78 -6.95
N GLU A 115 0.13 -11.00 -7.30
CA GLU A 115 0.97 -11.99 -8.00
C GLU A 115 1.15 -11.66 -9.48
N GLN A 116 0.13 -11.06 -10.10
CA GLN A 116 0.15 -10.71 -11.52
C GLN A 116 0.89 -9.38 -11.72
N THR A 117 2.01 -9.43 -12.39
CA THR A 117 2.89 -8.29 -12.67
C THR A 117 2.18 -7.11 -13.35
N GLY A 118 1.14 -7.37 -14.15
CA GLY A 118 0.36 -6.31 -14.79
C GLY A 118 -0.28 -5.33 -13.80
N PHE A 119 -0.70 -5.79 -12.61
CA PHE A 119 -1.23 -4.89 -11.57
C PHE A 119 -0.13 -4.04 -10.94
N LEU A 120 1.07 -4.60 -10.78
CA LEU A 120 2.23 -3.89 -10.25
C LEU A 120 2.66 -2.77 -11.21
N VAL A 121 2.76 -3.08 -12.49
CA VAL A 121 3.08 -2.10 -13.55
C VAL A 121 2.03 -0.99 -13.59
N ASN A 122 0.74 -1.34 -13.63
CA ASN A 122 -0.35 -0.35 -13.64
C ASN A 122 -0.31 0.58 -12.40
N TYR A 123 0.06 0.06 -11.24
CA TYR A 123 0.22 0.89 -10.06
C TYR A 123 1.44 1.82 -10.19
N LEU A 124 2.59 1.34 -10.69
CA LEU A 124 3.76 2.18 -10.95
C LEU A 124 3.45 3.29 -11.95
N GLU A 125 2.71 2.99 -13.02
CA GLU A 125 2.24 4.00 -13.98
C GLU A 125 1.37 5.06 -13.30
N LYS A 126 0.40 4.66 -12.46
CA LYS A 126 -0.43 5.58 -11.68
C LYS A 126 0.39 6.44 -10.72
N MET A 127 1.44 5.91 -10.14
CA MET A 127 2.38 6.62 -9.27
C MET A 127 3.47 7.38 -10.06
N GLU A 128 3.38 7.42 -11.41
CA GLU A 128 4.34 8.10 -12.27
C GLU A 128 5.79 7.64 -12.02
N TYR A 129 5.95 6.35 -11.67
CA TYR A 129 7.24 5.73 -11.32
C TYR A 129 8.00 6.44 -10.18
N GLN A 130 7.28 7.13 -9.29
CA GLN A 130 7.87 7.83 -8.15
C GLN A 130 8.26 6.92 -6.99
N VAL A 131 7.88 5.64 -7.05
CA VAL A 131 8.16 4.64 -6.02
C VAL A 131 8.72 3.36 -6.63
N SER A 132 9.37 2.53 -5.81
CA SER A 132 9.65 1.14 -6.13
C SER A 132 8.62 0.23 -5.46
N LEU A 133 8.52 -1.03 -5.91
CA LEU A 133 7.62 -2.03 -5.33
C LEU A 133 8.40 -3.27 -4.87
N PHE A 134 7.93 -3.89 -3.80
CA PHE A 134 8.31 -5.28 -3.55
C PHE A 134 7.77 -6.16 -4.69
N ASP A 135 8.67 -6.96 -5.30
CA ASP A 135 8.27 -7.86 -6.39
C ASP A 135 7.49 -9.07 -5.86
N SER A 136 6.20 -8.87 -5.59
CA SER A 136 5.30 -9.93 -5.14
C SER A 136 5.07 -11.00 -6.21
N SER A 137 5.24 -10.68 -7.48
CA SER A 137 5.18 -11.64 -8.59
C SER A 137 6.36 -12.62 -8.55
N LEU A 138 7.57 -12.16 -8.20
CA LEU A 138 8.74 -13.01 -8.01
C LEU A 138 8.56 -13.93 -6.79
N VAL A 139 8.01 -13.42 -5.68
CA VAL A 139 7.69 -14.25 -4.50
C VAL A 139 6.71 -15.37 -4.86
N ALA A 140 5.66 -15.07 -5.60
CA ALA A 140 4.71 -16.07 -6.11
C ALA A 140 5.40 -17.08 -7.03
N ARG A 141 6.28 -16.62 -7.92
CA ARG A 141 7.03 -17.44 -8.83
C ARG A 141 7.96 -18.43 -8.09
N PHE A 142 8.72 -17.97 -7.10
CA PHE A 142 9.52 -18.83 -6.22
C PHE A 142 8.66 -19.88 -5.52
N SER A 143 7.54 -19.48 -4.94
CA SER A 143 6.60 -20.38 -4.28
C SER A 143 6.08 -21.47 -5.23
N ASN A 144 5.70 -21.09 -6.45
CA ASN A 144 5.19 -22.03 -7.44
C ASN A 144 6.26 -23.02 -7.90
N ILE A 145 7.47 -22.54 -8.22
CA ILE A 145 8.59 -23.39 -8.65
C ILE A 145 8.97 -24.37 -7.53
N SER A 146 9.04 -23.92 -6.27
CA SER A 146 9.41 -24.78 -5.14
C SER A 146 8.43 -25.93 -4.87
N ARG A 147 7.17 -25.78 -5.32
CA ARG A 147 6.10 -26.79 -5.13
C ARG A 147 5.85 -27.66 -6.37
N THR A 148 6.43 -27.30 -7.51
CA THR A 148 6.18 -27.98 -8.78
C THR A 148 7.31 -28.97 -9.09
N LYS A 149 7.02 -30.26 -9.07
CA LYS A 149 8.00 -31.30 -9.44
C LYS A 149 8.46 -31.10 -10.89
N GLY A 150 9.78 -31.08 -11.11
CA GLY A 150 10.37 -30.89 -12.43
C GLY A 150 10.33 -29.44 -12.96
N ALA A 151 9.98 -28.47 -12.13
CA ALA A 151 10.05 -27.07 -12.52
C ALA A 151 11.49 -26.63 -12.83
N ASP A 152 11.64 -25.79 -13.85
CA ASP A 152 12.93 -25.23 -14.25
C ASP A 152 13.20 -23.90 -13.52
N ILE A 153 14.14 -23.91 -12.58
CA ILE A 153 14.53 -22.73 -11.81
C ILE A 153 15.08 -21.58 -12.68
N ARG A 154 15.63 -21.88 -13.86
CA ARG A 154 16.14 -20.87 -14.81
C ARG A 154 15.03 -19.91 -15.26
N ARG A 155 13.78 -20.31 -15.14
CA ARG A 155 12.59 -19.55 -15.53
C ARG A 155 11.98 -18.73 -14.38
N VAL A 156 12.67 -18.63 -13.23
CA VAL A 156 12.14 -17.98 -12.04
C VAL A 156 11.80 -16.49 -12.24
N PHE A 157 12.53 -15.80 -13.09
CA PHE A 157 12.32 -14.37 -13.38
C PHE A 157 11.27 -14.11 -14.47
N GLU A 158 10.84 -15.15 -15.22
CA GLU A 158 9.89 -14.95 -16.31
C GLU A 158 8.56 -14.34 -15.83
N GLY A 159 8.21 -13.20 -16.43
CA GLY A 159 6.98 -12.48 -16.16
C GLY A 159 6.93 -11.73 -14.83
N THR A 160 8.05 -11.60 -14.12
CA THR A 160 8.15 -10.88 -12.84
C THR A 160 8.39 -9.38 -13.03
N LEU A 161 8.22 -8.59 -11.95
CA LEU A 161 8.48 -7.17 -12.01
C LEU A 161 9.96 -6.87 -12.26
N VAL A 162 10.86 -7.60 -11.61
CA VAL A 162 12.31 -7.43 -11.80
C VAL A 162 12.76 -7.72 -13.23
N GLN A 163 12.05 -8.58 -13.96
CA GLN A 163 12.32 -8.78 -15.39
C GLN A 163 11.81 -7.62 -16.26
N ARG A 164 10.67 -7.02 -15.90
CA ARG A 164 10.00 -5.99 -16.71
C ARG A 164 10.51 -4.58 -16.43
N ILE A 165 10.70 -4.25 -15.17
CA ILE A 165 11.05 -2.89 -14.72
C ILE A 165 12.02 -3.03 -13.53
N PRO A 166 13.26 -3.50 -13.76
CA PRO A 166 14.24 -3.81 -12.70
C PRO A 166 14.54 -2.63 -11.79
N GLU A 167 14.55 -1.41 -12.32
CA GLU A 167 14.83 -0.16 -11.60
C GLU A 167 13.77 0.18 -10.53
N HIS A 168 12.56 -0.37 -10.65
CA HIS A 168 11.45 -0.19 -9.70
C HIS A 168 11.11 -1.46 -8.92
N ALA A 169 11.89 -2.53 -9.06
CA ALA A 169 11.64 -3.81 -8.40
C ALA A 169 12.56 -4.01 -7.18
N VAL A 170 11.97 -4.24 -6.03
CA VAL A 170 12.69 -4.58 -4.80
C VAL A 170 12.48 -6.07 -4.50
N VAL A 171 13.56 -6.84 -4.53
CA VAL A 171 13.51 -8.26 -4.18
C VAL A 171 13.57 -8.39 -2.66
N SER A 172 12.56 -9.02 -2.08
CA SER A 172 12.46 -9.26 -0.65
C SER A 172 12.08 -10.72 -0.37
N SER A 173 12.65 -11.28 0.69
CA SER A 173 12.27 -12.59 1.21
C SER A 173 11.09 -12.54 2.16
N HIS A 174 10.32 -11.45 2.17
CA HIS A 174 9.20 -11.28 3.07
C HIS A 174 8.17 -12.39 2.88
N ARG A 175 8.04 -13.26 3.89
CA ARG A 175 6.98 -14.28 3.94
C ARG A 175 5.69 -13.63 4.41
N ARG A 176 4.64 -13.75 3.62
CA ARG A 176 3.29 -13.53 4.13
C ARG A 176 3.00 -14.61 5.18
N TRP A 177 3.04 -14.27 6.46
CA TRP A 177 2.53 -15.15 7.51
C TRP A 177 1.02 -15.27 7.33
N ARG A 178 0.54 -16.50 7.11
CA ARG A 178 -0.89 -16.82 7.11
C ARG A 178 -1.33 -17.11 8.54
#